data_15ff1baf573fa0c3c1483c89cf443ef0
#
_entry.id   15ff1baf573fa0c3c1483c89cf443ef0
#
_cell.length_a   1.000
_cell.length_b   1.000
_cell.length_c   1.000
_cell.angle_alpha   90.00
_cell.angle_beta   90.00
_cell.angle_gamma   90.00
#
_symmetry.space_group_name_H-M   'P 1'
#
loop_
_entity.id
_entity.type
_entity.pdbx_description
1 polymer ?
#
loop_
_entity_poly.entity_id
_entity_poly.type
_entity_poly.pdbx_seq_one_letter_code
_entity_poly.pdbx_strand_id
1 'polypeptide(L)'
;MSEPLAERLRPRSLEDYIGQQHLVGEGAVLRKMIDAGRISSFILWGPPGVGKTTLAQIIAKRLETPFYTLSAVTSGVKDVRDVIERAQKGRFFNEASPILFIDEIHRFSKSQQDSLLGAVEKGIVTLIGATTENPSFEVIRPLLSRCQLYVLKSLEKEDLQLLLERAITTDVILSQRKIELKETAAMMRYSGGDARKLLNILELVVESANSEEVVITDEMVEECLQQNPLAYDKDGEMHYDIISAFIKSIRGSDPDAALYWMARMIEGGEDPQFIARRLVISAAEDIGLANPNALLLANAAFDAVMKIGWPEGRIPLAECAVYLATSPKSNSAYMGINQALELVRKTGNQPVPLHLRNAPTKLMEDLGYHDGYKYPHDFAGHFTPQQYMPDELKDERLWHGQHSPTEEKLYERMVNYWGERYK
;
A
#
# COMPACT_ATOMS: atom_id res chain seq x y z
N MET A 1 31.20 -8.96 13.50
CA MET A 1 29.99 -9.63 13.02
C MET A 1 30.16 -9.83 11.52
N SER A 2 29.94 -11.05 11.02
CA SER A 2 29.98 -11.32 9.58
C SER A 2 28.77 -10.63 8.90
N GLU A 3 28.93 -10.27 7.63
CA GLU A 3 27.86 -9.74 6.81
C GLU A 3 26.69 -10.75 6.76
N PRO A 4 25.39 -10.34 6.85
CA PRO A 4 24.26 -11.25 6.82
C PRO A 4 24.22 -12.12 5.55
N LEU A 5 23.76 -13.36 5.65
CA LEU A 5 23.71 -14.33 4.53
C LEU A 5 22.98 -13.76 3.31
N ALA A 6 21.87 -13.05 3.53
CA ALA A 6 21.11 -12.43 2.45
C ALA A 6 21.92 -11.38 1.65
N GLU A 7 22.88 -10.71 2.27
CA GLU A 7 23.76 -9.75 1.60
C GLU A 7 24.93 -10.46 0.92
N ARG A 8 25.53 -11.45 1.56
CA ARG A 8 26.62 -12.27 0.99
C ARG A 8 26.19 -13.00 -0.30
N LEU A 9 24.93 -13.45 -0.34
CA LEU A 9 24.35 -14.15 -1.50
C LEU A 9 23.63 -13.25 -2.50
N ARG A 10 23.72 -11.93 -2.34
CA ARG A 10 23.08 -11.00 -3.26
C ARG A 10 23.56 -11.23 -4.70
N PRO A 11 22.67 -11.52 -5.66
CA PRO A 11 23.03 -11.73 -7.05
C PRO A 11 23.77 -10.52 -7.63
N ARG A 12 24.78 -10.80 -8.46
CA ARG A 12 25.60 -9.76 -9.12
C ARG A 12 25.41 -9.70 -10.63
N SER A 13 24.65 -10.64 -11.19
CA SER A 13 24.32 -10.74 -12.62
C SER A 13 22.85 -11.15 -12.80
N LEU A 14 22.31 -10.97 -13.99
CA LEU A 14 20.94 -11.42 -14.31
C LEU A 14 20.85 -12.96 -14.36
N GLU A 15 21.94 -13.61 -14.68
CA GLU A 15 22.07 -15.07 -14.74
C GLU A 15 21.96 -15.68 -13.33
N ASP A 16 22.42 -14.95 -12.32
CA ASP A 16 22.33 -15.32 -10.90
C ASP A 16 21.00 -14.93 -10.25
N TYR A 17 20.20 -14.12 -10.92
CA TYR A 17 18.96 -13.57 -10.37
C TYR A 17 17.83 -14.60 -10.44
N ILE A 18 17.40 -15.09 -9.29
CA ILE A 18 16.37 -16.14 -9.17
C ILE A 18 14.99 -15.52 -9.25
N GLY A 19 14.07 -16.18 -9.97
CA GLY A 19 12.68 -15.75 -10.13
C GLY A 19 12.50 -14.67 -11.19
N GLN A 20 11.30 -14.09 -11.27
CA GLN A 20 10.89 -12.99 -12.16
C GLN A 20 11.14 -13.27 -13.65
N GLN A 21 11.04 -14.50 -14.10
CA GLN A 21 11.32 -14.90 -15.49
C GLN A 21 10.48 -14.12 -16.53
N HIS A 22 9.28 -13.69 -16.14
CA HIS A 22 8.41 -12.86 -16.99
C HIS A 22 8.97 -11.46 -17.28
N LEU A 23 9.91 -10.97 -16.45
CA LEU A 23 10.56 -9.65 -16.62
C LEU A 23 11.97 -9.75 -17.16
N VAL A 24 12.78 -10.70 -16.63
CA VAL A 24 14.21 -10.79 -16.88
C VAL A 24 14.64 -12.09 -17.55
N GLY A 25 13.73 -13.01 -17.79
CA GLY A 25 13.98 -14.25 -18.54
C GLY A 25 14.34 -13.97 -20.00
N GLU A 26 14.77 -15.00 -20.70
CA GLU A 26 15.14 -14.88 -22.10
C GLU A 26 13.96 -14.38 -22.95
N GLY A 27 14.17 -13.31 -23.72
CA GLY A 27 13.15 -12.69 -24.54
C GLY A 27 12.15 -11.78 -23.82
N ALA A 28 12.24 -11.65 -22.50
CA ALA A 28 11.38 -10.75 -21.73
C ALA A 28 11.66 -9.27 -22.01
N VAL A 29 10.65 -8.42 -21.80
CA VAL A 29 10.70 -7.00 -22.20
C VAL A 29 11.85 -6.25 -21.51
N LEU A 30 11.97 -6.36 -20.19
CA LEU A 30 13.01 -5.67 -19.45
C LEU A 30 14.40 -6.22 -19.81
N ARG A 31 14.52 -7.54 -20.02
CA ARG A 31 15.77 -8.19 -20.46
C ARG A 31 16.23 -7.61 -21.80
N LYS A 32 15.35 -7.50 -22.79
CA LYS A 32 15.67 -6.91 -24.11
C LYS A 32 16.16 -5.48 -24.01
N MET A 33 15.56 -4.66 -23.13
CA MET A 33 15.98 -3.28 -22.92
C MET A 33 17.38 -3.19 -22.29
N ILE A 34 17.66 -4.05 -21.31
CA ILE A 34 18.96 -4.15 -20.65
C ILE A 34 20.03 -4.59 -21.66
N ASP A 35 19.76 -5.64 -22.43
CA ASP A 35 20.68 -6.17 -23.43
C ASP A 35 20.92 -5.18 -24.59
N ALA A 36 19.94 -4.33 -24.92
CA ALA A 36 20.09 -3.24 -25.86
C ALA A 36 20.86 -2.02 -25.30
N GLY A 37 21.25 -2.04 -24.02
CA GLY A 37 21.96 -0.94 -23.37
C GLY A 37 21.12 0.32 -23.14
N ARG A 38 19.80 0.21 -23.21
CA ARG A 38 18.88 1.37 -23.11
C ARG A 38 17.70 1.02 -22.23
N ILE A 39 17.57 1.72 -21.11
CA ILE A 39 16.42 1.64 -20.24
C ILE A 39 15.73 3.01 -20.13
N SER A 40 14.42 3.03 -20.08
CA SER A 40 13.62 4.18 -19.68
C SER A 40 13.40 4.15 -18.18
N SER A 41 12.94 5.25 -17.61
CA SER A 41 12.53 5.28 -16.20
C SER A 41 11.36 4.34 -15.95
N PHE A 42 11.38 3.64 -14.81
CA PHE A 42 10.34 2.69 -14.43
C PHE A 42 10.17 2.54 -12.92
N ILE A 43 9.05 1.95 -12.54
CA ILE A 43 8.73 1.61 -11.15
C ILE A 43 8.63 0.09 -11.03
N LEU A 44 9.31 -0.46 -10.04
CA LEU A 44 9.23 -1.86 -9.61
C LEU A 44 8.22 -1.96 -8.48
N TRP A 45 7.10 -2.60 -8.74
CA TRP A 45 6.06 -2.86 -7.75
C TRP A 45 5.98 -4.35 -7.43
N GLY A 46 5.99 -4.68 -6.16
CA GLY A 46 5.84 -6.07 -5.71
C GLY A 46 6.17 -6.24 -4.23
N PRO A 47 5.92 -7.43 -3.67
CA PRO A 47 6.12 -7.71 -2.25
C PRO A 47 7.57 -7.47 -1.80
N PRO A 48 7.83 -7.40 -0.50
CA PRO A 48 9.19 -7.32 0.03
C PRO A 48 10.00 -8.56 -0.32
N GLY A 49 11.33 -8.46 -0.30
CA GLY A 49 12.25 -9.59 -0.47
C GLY A 49 12.31 -10.24 -1.85
N VAL A 50 11.56 -9.78 -2.86
CA VAL A 50 11.56 -10.35 -4.23
C VAL A 50 12.69 -9.83 -5.12
N GLY A 51 13.61 -9.02 -4.58
CA GLY A 51 14.82 -8.60 -5.28
C GLY A 51 14.74 -7.27 -6.03
N LYS A 52 13.79 -6.36 -5.75
CA LYS A 52 13.66 -5.04 -6.42
C LYS A 52 14.97 -4.23 -6.42
N THR A 53 15.57 -4.04 -5.26
CA THR A 53 16.84 -3.31 -5.09
C THR A 53 17.99 -4.01 -5.79
N THR A 54 18.04 -5.34 -5.68
CA THR A 54 19.05 -6.18 -6.33
C THR A 54 18.97 -6.06 -7.85
N LEU A 55 17.76 -6.10 -8.43
CA LEU A 55 17.56 -5.96 -9.87
C LEU A 55 18.06 -4.60 -10.36
N ALA A 56 17.76 -3.52 -9.65
CA ALA A 56 18.23 -2.19 -9.99
C ALA A 56 19.77 -2.09 -10.00
N GLN A 57 20.43 -2.71 -9.01
CA GLN A 57 21.91 -2.75 -8.94
C GLN A 57 22.53 -3.57 -10.07
N ILE A 58 21.95 -4.72 -10.40
CA ILE A 58 22.40 -5.55 -11.53
C ILE A 58 22.29 -4.79 -12.84
N ILE A 59 21.18 -4.09 -13.07
CA ILE A 59 20.95 -3.26 -14.25
C ILE A 59 22.02 -2.17 -14.36
N ALA A 60 22.24 -1.43 -13.29
CA ALA A 60 23.24 -0.35 -13.28
C ALA A 60 24.64 -0.87 -13.59
N LYS A 61 25.02 -2.01 -12.98
CA LYS A 61 26.30 -2.65 -13.23
C LYS A 61 26.46 -3.13 -14.67
N ARG A 62 25.41 -3.76 -15.24
CA ARG A 62 25.44 -4.25 -16.62
C ARG A 62 25.51 -3.12 -17.66
N LEU A 63 24.92 -1.97 -17.34
CA LEU A 63 24.95 -0.77 -18.20
C LEU A 63 26.18 0.11 -17.95
N GLU A 64 27.03 -0.26 -17.00
CA GLU A 64 28.20 0.53 -16.58
C GLU A 64 27.85 1.99 -16.27
N THR A 65 26.68 2.19 -15.66
CA THR A 65 26.08 3.50 -15.43
C THR A 65 26.21 3.88 -13.95
N PRO A 66 26.54 5.15 -13.61
CA PRO A 66 26.59 5.59 -12.23
C PRO A 66 25.25 5.33 -11.52
N PHE A 67 25.32 4.81 -10.29
CA PHE A 67 24.15 4.40 -9.52
C PHE A 67 24.06 5.19 -8.22
N TYR A 68 22.99 5.97 -8.08
CA TYR A 68 22.69 6.71 -6.87
C TYR A 68 21.47 6.09 -6.17
N THR A 69 21.58 5.88 -4.87
CA THR A 69 20.49 5.32 -4.06
C THR A 69 19.98 6.37 -3.08
N LEU A 70 18.67 6.56 -3.04
CA LEU A 70 17.98 7.32 -2.02
C LEU A 70 16.96 6.39 -1.32
N SER A 71 16.93 6.47 0.00
CA SER A 71 15.89 5.83 0.79
C SER A 71 14.82 6.86 1.11
N ALA A 72 13.57 6.58 0.74
CA ALA A 72 12.48 7.50 1.02
C ALA A 72 12.21 7.69 2.53
N VAL A 73 12.75 6.81 3.36
CA VAL A 73 12.64 6.91 4.82
C VAL A 73 13.59 7.97 5.41
N THR A 74 14.80 8.10 4.83
CA THR A 74 15.86 8.94 5.41
C THR A 74 16.23 10.14 4.55
N SER A 75 15.87 10.16 3.26
CA SER A 75 16.28 11.20 2.31
C SER A 75 15.25 12.31 2.21
N GLY A 76 15.72 13.56 2.20
CA GLY A 76 14.91 14.77 2.05
C GLY A 76 14.92 15.32 0.62
N VAL A 77 14.18 16.42 0.37
CA VAL A 77 14.18 17.16 -0.92
C VAL A 77 15.58 17.62 -1.29
N LYS A 78 16.42 17.96 -0.31
CA LYS A 78 17.80 18.38 -0.52
C LYS A 78 18.63 17.27 -1.16
N ASP A 79 18.52 16.04 -0.65
CA ASP A 79 19.28 14.89 -1.16
C ASP A 79 18.91 14.58 -2.61
N VAL A 80 17.63 14.70 -2.95
CA VAL A 80 17.13 14.57 -4.34
C VAL A 80 17.78 15.63 -5.24
N ARG A 81 17.81 16.89 -4.80
CA ARG A 81 18.41 17.99 -5.59
C ARG A 81 19.91 17.81 -5.74
N ASP A 82 20.62 17.40 -4.70
CA ASP A 82 22.07 17.18 -4.74
C ASP A 82 22.44 16.10 -5.77
N VAL A 83 21.66 15.01 -5.84
CA VAL A 83 21.85 13.95 -6.85
C VAL A 83 21.59 14.49 -8.26
N ILE A 84 20.50 15.25 -8.44
CA ILE A 84 20.17 15.84 -9.76
C ILE A 84 21.27 16.82 -10.21
N GLU A 85 21.80 17.65 -9.32
CA GLU A 85 22.90 18.56 -9.63
C GLU A 85 24.18 17.83 -10.02
N ARG A 86 24.52 16.74 -9.32
CA ARG A 86 25.66 15.88 -9.67
C ARG A 86 25.47 15.26 -11.06
N ALA A 87 24.27 14.74 -11.33
CA ALA A 87 23.94 14.19 -12.64
C ALA A 87 24.04 15.24 -13.77
N GLN A 88 23.61 16.48 -13.54
CA GLN A 88 23.74 17.57 -14.48
C GLN A 88 25.19 17.92 -14.76
N LYS A 89 26.03 17.96 -13.72
CA LYS A 89 27.48 18.23 -13.87
C LYS A 89 28.17 17.11 -14.66
N GLY A 90 27.90 15.83 -14.34
CA GLY A 90 28.46 14.68 -15.07
C GLY A 90 28.10 14.70 -16.55
N ARG A 91 26.85 15.07 -16.89
CA ARG A 91 26.40 15.21 -18.29
C ARG A 91 27.18 16.27 -19.06
N PHE A 92 27.64 17.32 -18.39
CA PHE A 92 28.49 18.35 -19.00
C PHE A 92 29.87 17.80 -19.44
N PHE A 93 30.33 16.73 -18.78
CA PHE A 93 31.53 15.98 -19.09
C PHE A 93 31.31 14.76 -19.99
N ASN A 94 30.16 14.67 -20.65
CA ASN A 94 29.77 13.56 -21.53
C ASN A 94 29.61 12.18 -20.83
N GLU A 95 29.38 12.19 -19.53
CA GLU A 95 29.06 10.96 -18.79
C GLU A 95 27.63 10.46 -19.10
N ALA A 96 27.43 9.14 -19.01
CA ALA A 96 26.12 8.53 -19.15
C ALA A 96 25.16 9.05 -18.07
N SER A 97 23.89 9.24 -18.44
CA SER A 97 22.85 9.62 -17.45
C SER A 97 22.78 8.58 -16.34
N PRO A 98 22.98 8.97 -15.07
CA PRO A 98 23.00 8.02 -13.97
C PRO A 98 21.63 7.41 -13.70
N ILE A 99 21.64 6.22 -13.11
CA ILE A 99 20.44 5.62 -12.54
C ILE A 99 20.26 6.18 -11.14
N LEU A 100 19.08 6.75 -10.89
CA LEU A 100 18.62 7.14 -9.57
C LEU A 100 17.62 6.08 -9.07
N PHE A 101 18.07 5.29 -8.11
CA PHE A 101 17.22 4.31 -7.43
C PHE A 101 16.60 4.93 -6.18
N ILE A 102 15.29 4.83 -6.06
CA ILE A 102 14.53 5.28 -4.87
C ILE A 102 13.80 4.08 -4.28
N ASP A 103 14.29 3.64 -3.11
CA ASP A 103 13.62 2.58 -2.37
C ASP A 103 12.43 3.14 -1.60
N GLU A 104 11.33 2.39 -1.60
CA GLU A 104 10.05 2.75 -0.99
C GLU A 104 9.53 4.13 -1.42
N ILE A 105 9.53 4.38 -2.74
CA ILE A 105 9.17 5.69 -3.34
C ILE A 105 7.80 6.21 -2.88
N HIS A 106 6.89 5.34 -2.45
CA HIS A 106 5.60 5.70 -1.89
C HIS A 106 5.69 6.52 -0.60
N ARG A 107 6.81 6.45 0.12
CA ARG A 107 7.05 7.24 1.33
C ARG A 107 7.54 8.65 1.05
N PHE A 108 7.89 8.96 -0.20
CA PHE A 108 8.19 10.33 -0.59
C PHE A 108 6.91 11.17 -0.60
N SER A 109 6.97 12.35 0.02
CA SER A 109 5.91 13.34 -0.09
C SER A 109 5.69 13.76 -1.55
N LYS A 110 4.51 14.29 -1.86
CA LYS A 110 4.21 14.79 -3.20
C LYS A 110 5.24 15.80 -3.69
N SER A 111 5.72 16.70 -2.82
CA SER A 111 6.76 17.69 -3.15
C SER A 111 8.11 17.05 -3.48
N GLN A 112 8.49 15.94 -2.82
CA GLN A 112 9.70 15.20 -3.15
C GLN A 112 9.57 14.52 -4.51
N GLN A 113 8.43 13.90 -4.78
CA GLN A 113 8.15 13.27 -6.07
C GLN A 113 8.09 14.32 -7.21
N ASP A 114 7.49 15.49 -6.97
CA ASP A 114 7.46 16.60 -7.94
C ASP A 114 8.87 17.07 -8.31
N SER A 115 9.80 17.08 -7.37
CA SER A 115 11.19 17.49 -7.60
C SER A 115 11.94 16.60 -8.60
N LEU A 116 11.47 15.36 -8.81
CA LEU A 116 12.04 14.41 -9.77
C LEU A 116 11.58 14.66 -11.20
N LEU A 117 10.41 15.29 -11.41
CA LEU A 117 9.75 15.36 -12.72
C LEU A 117 10.65 15.97 -13.80
N GLY A 118 11.24 17.11 -13.51
CA GLY A 118 12.09 17.80 -14.48
C GLY A 118 13.36 17.04 -14.85
N ALA A 119 13.92 16.28 -13.92
CA ALA A 119 15.12 15.47 -14.15
C ALA A 119 14.81 14.20 -14.96
N VAL A 120 13.69 13.57 -14.69
CA VAL A 120 13.20 12.38 -15.42
C VAL A 120 12.80 12.78 -16.85
N GLU A 121 12.02 13.85 -17.01
CA GLU A 121 11.54 14.32 -18.31
C GLU A 121 12.66 14.71 -19.26
N LYS A 122 13.70 15.38 -18.74
CA LYS A 122 14.88 15.80 -19.52
C LYS A 122 15.93 14.71 -19.68
N GLY A 123 15.71 13.51 -19.14
CA GLY A 123 16.66 12.40 -19.15
C GLY A 123 17.98 12.72 -18.42
N ILE A 124 17.94 13.61 -17.42
CA ILE A 124 19.12 13.94 -16.60
C ILE A 124 19.47 12.72 -15.71
N VAL A 125 18.45 12.03 -15.21
CA VAL A 125 18.57 10.76 -14.53
C VAL A 125 17.60 9.76 -15.15
N THR A 126 17.94 8.47 -15.08
CA THR A 126 17.01 7.37 -15.30
C THR A 126 16.49 6.92 -13.94
N LEU A 127 15.20 7.14 -13.68
CA LEU A 127 14.59 6.78 -12.38
C LEU A 127 14.24 5.30 -12.36
N ILE A 128 14.66 4.61 -11.30
CA ILE A 128 14.11 3.29 -10.91
C ILE A 128 13.49 3.47 -9.52
N GLY A 129 12.17 3.54 -9.44
CA GLY A 129 11.45 3.55 -8.17
C GLY A 129 11.12 2.12 -7.73
N ALA A 130 11.26 1.81 -6.45
CA ALA A 130 10.78 0.56 -5.88
C ALA A 130 9.67 0.84 -4.85
N THR A 131 8.64 0.01 -4.83
CA THR A 131 7.53 0.12 -3.87
C THR A 131 6.89 -1.23 -3.60
N THR A 132 6.42 -1.40 -2.36
CA THR A 132 5.54 -2.50 -1.96
C THR A 132 4.07 -2.12 -2.08
N GLU A 133 3.76 -0.82 -2.05
CA GLU A 133 2.40 -0.28 -2.13
C GLU A 133 1.94 -0.07 -3.57
N ASN A 134 0.63 -0.05 -3.80
CA ASN A 134 0.09 0.16 -5.15
C ASN A 134 0.43 1.58 -5.67
N PRO A 135 1.28 1.68 -6.71
CA PRO A 135 1.78 2.95 -7.19
C PRO A 135 0.68 3.87 -7.76
N SER A 136 -0.47 3.33 -8.15
CA SER A 136 -1.59 4.12 -8.65
C SER A 136 -2.19 5.07 -7.61
N PHE A 137 -1.99 4.77 -6.32
CA PHE A 137 -2.48 5.58 -5.21
C PHE A 137 -1.37 6.44 -4.58
N GLU A 138 -0.15 5.92 -4.55
CA GLU A 138 0.95 6.49 -3.77
C GLU A 138 1.93 7.31 -4.60
N VAL A 139 2.02 7.05 -5.90
CA VAL A 139 2.90 7.81 -6.79
C VAL A 139 2.08 8.83 -7.57
N ILE A 140 2.58 10.06 -7.65
CA ILE A 140 1.89 11.14 -8.36
C ILE A 140 1.71 10.81 -9.84
N ARG A 141 0.55 11.13 -10.39
CA ARG A 141 0.20 10.85 -11.80
C ARG A 141 1.21 11.39 -12.82
N PRO A 142 1.78 12.62 -12.67
CA PRO A 142 2.80 13.12 -13.58
C PRO A 142 4.06 12.25 -13.62
N LEU A 143 4.46 11.63 -12.50
CA LEU A 143 5.61 10.73 -12.46
C LEU A 143 5.28 9.37 -13.08
N LEU A 144 4.10 8.82 -12.76
CA LEU A 144 3.63 7.57 -13.37
C LEU A 144 3.51 7.65 -14.91
N SER A 145 3.08 8.79 -15.45
CA SER A 145 2.98 8.97 -16.89
C SER A 145 4.33 8.97 -17.64
N ARG A 146 5.44 9.13 -16.91
CA ARG A 146 6.82 9.14 -17.43
C ARG A 146 7.61 7.88 -17.12
N CYS A 147 7.02 6.96 -16.36
CA CYS A 147 7.65 5.72 -15.94
C CYS A 147 6.87 4.51 -16.46
N GLN A 148 7.57 3.46 -16.85
CA GLN A 148 6.95 2.16 -17.06
C GLN A 148 6.71 1.48 -15.70
N LEU A 149 5.70 0.63 -15.61
CA LEU A 149 5.42 -0.12 -14.40
C LEU A 149 5.73 -1.61 -14.63
N TYR A 150 6.61 -2.16 -13.81
CA TYR A 150 6.92 -3.58 -13.79
C TYR A 150 6.48 -4.20 -12.47
N VAL A 151 5.70 -5.27 -12.56
CA VAL A 151 5.17 -5.98 -11.40
C VAL A 151 6.05 -7.18 -11.12
N LEU A 152 6.68 -7.21 -9.93
CA LEU A 152 7.39 -8.37 -9.43
C LEU A 152 6.42 -9.23 -8.61
N LYS A 153 6.54 -10.54 -8.78
CA LYS A 153 5.73 -11.54 -8.08
C LYS A 153 6.50 -12.10 -6.89
N SER A 154 5.78 -12.63 -5.90
CA SER A 154 6.38 -13.49 -4.87
C SER A 154 7.16 -14.61 -5.53
N LEU A 155 8.25 -15.04 -4.90
CA LEU A 155 9.03 -16.17 -5.39
C LEU A 155 8.22 -17.46 -5.22
N GLU A 156 8.23 -18.27 -6.26
CA GLU A 156 7.57 -19.58 -6.24
C GLU A 156 8.39 -20.58 -5.41
N LYS A 157 7.78 -21.69 -5.05
CA LYS A 157 8.41 -22.71 -4.21
C LYS A 157 9.73 -23.23 -4.82
N GLU A 158 9.75 -23.38 -6.12
CA GLU A 158 10.91 -23.83 -6.90
C GLU A 158 12.06 -22.82 -6.83
N ASP A 159 11.76 -21.52 -6.91
CA ASP A 159 12.73 -20.44 -6.79
C ASP A 159 13.37 -20.41 -5.40
N LEU A 160 12.52 -20.57 -4.35
CA LEU A 160 12.97 -20.60 -2.96
C LEU A 160 13.83 -21.82 -2.67
N GLN A 161 13.46 -22.99 -3.22
CA GLN A 161 14.25 -24.21 -3.09
C GLN A 161 15.64 -24.04 -3.73
N LEU A 162 15.69 -23.51 -4.95
CA LEU A 162 16.94 -23.19 -5.64
C LEU A 162 17.80 -22.22 -4.84
N LEU A 163 17.19 -21.24 -4.19
CA LEU A 163 17.90 -20.27 -3.35
C LEU A 163 18.53 -20.93 -2.12
N LEU A 164 17.81 -21.85 -1.45
CA LEU A 164 18.35 -22.62 -0.33
C LEU A 164 19.52 -23.50 -0.74
N GLU A 165 19.38 -24.26 -1.83
CA GLU A 165 20.44 -25.12 -2.37
C GLU A 165 21.68 -24.31 -2.73
N ARG A 166 21.49 -23.16 -3.37
CA ARG A 166 22.58 -22.24 -3.66
C ARG A 166 23.23 -21.72 -2.38
N ALA A 167 22.44 -21.37 -1.36
CA ALA A 167 22.96 -20.85 -0.11
C ALA A 167 23.92 -21.84 0.58
N ILE A 168 23.53 -23.10 0.71
CA ILE A 168 24.36 -24.12 1.38
C ILE A 168 25.56 -24.53 0.56
N THR A 169 25.54 -24.38 -0.77
CA THR A 169 26.63 -24.81 -1.65
C THR A 169 27.64 -23.71 -1.96
N THR A 170 27.22 -22.43 -2.04
CA THR A 170 28.09 -21.36 -2.54
C THR A 170 28.48 -20.33 -1.49
N ASP A 171 27.75 -20.23 -0.35
CA ASP A 171 28.13 -19.29 0.71
C ASP A 171 29.41 -19.71 1.41
N VAL A 172 30.32 -18.78 1.61
CA VAL A 172 31.66 -19.03 2.18
C VAL A 172 31.68 -19.60 3.61
N ILE A 173 30.58 -19.37 4.35
CA ILE A 173 30.43 -19.85 5.74
C ILE A 173 29.66 -21.17 5.75
N LEU A 174 28.49 -21.19 5.08
CA LEU A 174 27.61 -22.37 5.11
C LEU A 174 28.22 -23.58 4.38
N SER A 175 28.97 -23.35 3.30
CA SER A 175 29.64 -24.45 2.55
C SER A 175 30.74 -25.17 3.33
N GLN A 176 31.19 -24.59 4.45
CA GLN A 176 32.16 -25.23 5.35
C GLN A 176 31.50 -26.22 6.32
N ARG A 177 30.19 -26.21 6.44
CA ARG A 177 29.41 -27.13 7.28
C ARG A 177 28.71 -28.17 6.40
N LYS A 178 28.49 -29.35 6.94
CA LYS A 178 27.68 -30.37 6.28
C LYS A 178 26.21 -30.12 6.61
N ILE A 179 25.51 -29.47 5.69
CA ILE A 179 24.09 -29.10 5.87
C ILE A 179 23.24 -29.96 4.96
N GLU A 180 22.28 -30.69 5.53
CA GLU A 180 21.28 -31.47 4.82
C GLU A 180 19.90 -30.79 4.98
N LEU A 181 19.28 -30.43 3.87
CA LEU A 181 17.89 -29.90 3.84
C LEU A 181 16.93 -31.10 3.75
N LYS A 182 16.59 -31.71 4.88
CA LYS A 182 15.69 -32.87 4.91
C LYS A 182 14.25 -32.45 4.70
N GLU A 183 13.83 -31.36 5.34
CA GLU A 183 12.51 -30.76 5.24
C GLU A 183 12.64 -29.25 5.12
N THR A 184 11.83 -28.64 4.25
CA THR A 184 11.90 -27.20 3.96
C THR A 184 10.53 -26.53 4.00
N ALA A 185 9.46 -27.27 4.32
CA ALA A 185 8.09 -26.75 4.27
C ALA A 185 7.85 -25.63 5.29
N ALA A 186 8.43 -25.76 6.50
CA ALA A 186 8.36 -24.70 7.50
C ALA A 186 9.08 -23.43 7.04
N MET A 187 10.32 -23.54 6.53
CA MET A 187 11.06 -22.37 6.00
C MET A 187 10.32 -21.69 4.86
N MET A 188 9.76 -22.46 3.92
CA MET A 188 8.95 -21.93 2.81
C MET A 188 7.70 -21.18 3.32
N ARG A 189 6.98 -21.80 4.26
CA ARG A 189 5.79 -21.20 4.88
C ARG A 189 6.11 -19.89 5.61
N TYR A 190 7.19 -19.91 6.40
CA TYR A 190 7.56 -18.77 7.21
C TYR A 190 8.23 -17.65 6.40
N SER A 191 8.86 -17.94 5.27
CA SER A 191 9.40 -16.91 4.38
C SER A 191 8.32 -16.18 3.56
N GLY A 192 7.17 -16.83 3.29
CA GLY A 192 6.06 -16.22 2.54
C GLY A 192 6.47 -15.74 1.14
N GLY A 193 7.46 -16.36 0.50
CA GLY A 193 7.95 -15.91 -0.82
C GLY A 193 9.02 -14.82 -0.77
N ASP A 194 9.47 -14.41 0.42
CA ASP A 194 10.53 -13.42 0.64
C ASP A 194 11.90 -14.13 0.76
N ALA A 195 12.78 -13.88 -0.23
CA ALA A 195 14.13 -14.43 -0.27
C ALA A 195 14.99 -14.01 0.93
N ARG A 196 14.87 -12.76 1.39
CA ARG A 196 15.65 -12.25 2.52
C ARG A 196 15.25 -12.94 3.81
N LYS A 197 13.94 -13.11 4.04
CA LYS A 197 13.43 -13.87 5.19
C LYS A 197 13.88 -15.32 5.16
N LEU A 198 13.79 -15.96 4.00
CA LEU A 198 14.22 -17.35 3.83
C LEU A 198 15.68 -17.54 4.23
N LEU A 199 16.56 -16.68 3.72
CA LEU A 199 18.00 -16.75 4.02
C LEU A 199 18.30 -16.41 5.48
N ASN A 200 17.58 -15.46 6.07
CA ASN A 200 17.72 -15.14 7.50
C ASN A 200 17.28 -16.32 8.39
N ILE A 201 16.18 -17.00 8.02
CA ILE A 201 15.73 -18.22 8.73
C ILE A 201 16.80 -19.31 8.62
N LEU A 202 17.35 -19.54 7.42
CA LEU A 202 18.41 -20.53 7.22
C LEU A 202 19.65 -20.21 8.07
N GLU A 203 20.11 -18.95 8.05
CA GLU A 203 21.26 -18.51 8.84
C GLU A 203 21.02 -18.72 10.34
N LEU A 204 19.86 -18.32 10.85
CA LEU A 204 19.48 -18.49 12.25
C LEU A 204 19.43 -19.96 12.68
N VAL A 205 18.81 -20.82 11.87
CA VAL A 205 18.71 -22.27 12.16
C VAL A 205 20.10 -22.92 12.18
N VAL A 206 20.96 -22.59 11.22
CA VAL A 206 22.32 -23.13 11.18
C VAL A 206 23.20 -22.59 12.31
N GLU A 207 23.05 -21.32 12.70
CA GLU A 207 23.77 -20.72 13.84
C GLU A 207 23.31 -21.32 15.17
N SER A 208 22.02 -21.64 15.32
CA SER A 208 21.52 -22.28 16.55
C SER A 208 21.99 -23.71 16.73
N ALA A 209 22.40 -24.37 15.66
CA ALA A 209 22.93 -25.73 15.71
C ALA A 209 24.40 -25.74 16.15
N ASN A 210 24.66 -26.35 17.30
CA ASN A 210 26.02 -26.47 17.89
C ASN A 210 26.85 -27.61 17.28
N SER A 211 26.54 -28.13 16.08
CA SER A 211 27.23 -29.25 15.42
C SER A 211 27.80 -28.88 14.06
N GLU A 212 28.82 -29.58 13.62
CA GLU A 212 29.38 -29.43 12.25
C GLU A 212 28.47 -30.06 11.18
N GLU A 213 27.64 -31.02 11.56
CA GLU A 213 26.61 -31.64 10.72
C GLU A 213 25.24 -31.15 11.18
N VAL A 214 24.50 -30.53 10.26
CA VAL A 214 23.17 -29.96 10.55
C VAL A 214 22.15 -30.58 9.61
N VAL A 215 21.19 -31.33 10.17
CA VAL A 215 20.05 -31.86 9.42
C VAL A 215 18.85 -30.98 9.71
N ILE A 216 18.43 -30.16 8.75
CA ILE A 216 17.33 -29.20 8.90
C ILE A 216 16.01 -29.94 8.69
N THR A 217 15.17 -29.89 9.72
CA THR A 217 13.79 -30.41 9.72
C THR A 217 12.80 -29.28 10.00
N ASP A 218 11.54 -29.47 9.65
CA ASP A 218 10.49 -28.48 9.92
C ASP A 218 10.33 -28.21 11.42
N GLU A 219 10.45 -29.24 12.26
CA GLU A 219 10.42 -29.14 13.72
C GLU A 219 11.53 -28.23 14.26
N MET A 220 12.78 -28.42 13.78
CA MET A 220 13.93 -27.60 14.16
C MET A 220 13.74 -26.14 13.77
N VAL A 221 13.15 -25.88 12.61
CA VAL A 221 12.82 -24.51 12.15
C VAL A 221 11.78 -23.89 13.06
N GLU A 222 10.70 -24.60 13.40
CA GLU A 222 9.63 -24.12 14.27
C GLU A 222 10.14 -23.83 15.69
N GLU A 223 10.93 -24.72 16.28
CA GLU A 223 11.54 -24.50 17.59
C GLU A 223 12.47 -23.28 17.61
N CYS A 224 13.31 -23.13 16.57
CA CYS A 224 14.23 -22.02 16.45
C CYS A 224 13.48 -20.68 16.33
N LEU A 225 12.40 -20.61 15.58
CA LEU A 225 11.60 -19.41 15.40
C LEU A 225 10.74 -19.07 16.64
N GLN A 226 10.24 -20.07 17.38
CA GLN A 226 9.54 -19.85 18.65
C GLN A 226 10.43 -19.26 19.73
N GLN A 227 11.72 -19.64 19.77
CA GLN A 227 12.70 -19.08 20.69
C GLN A 227 13.14 -17.65 20.32
N ASN A 228 12.93 -17.24 19.07
CA ASN A 228 13.33 -15.94 18.53
C ASN A 228 12.17 -15.20 17.84
N PRO A 229 11.10 -14.84 18.57
CA PRO A 229 9.89 -14.24 17.96
C PRO A 229 10.15 -12.87 17.30
N LEU A 230 11.24 -12.17 17.64
CA LEU A 230 11.61 -10.88 17.05
C LEU A 230 12.21 -10.99 15.62
N ALA A 231 12.64 -12.19 15.20
CA ALA A 231 13.08 -12.45 13.83
C ALA A 231 11.89 -12.64 12.86
N TYR A 232 10.67 -12.71 13.39
CA TYR A 232 9.46 -13.04 12.67
C TYR A 232 8.59 -11.80 12.43
N ASP A 233 8.53 -11.43 11.17
CA ASP A 233 7.52 -10.62 10.47
C ASP A 233 7.20 -9.19 10.89
N LYS A 234 7.88 -8.22 10.27
CA LYS A 234 7.37 -6.84 10.21
C LYS A 234 6.82 -6.41 8.83
N ASP A 235 7.03 -7.17 7.75
CA ASP A 235 6.76 -6.69 6.38
C ASP A 235 6.20 -7.78 5.40
N GLY A 236 5.51 -8.83 5.86
CA GLY A 236 5.12 -9.96 5.02
C GLY A 236 3.66 -10.01 4.57
N GLU A 237 3.38 -10.85 3.59
CA GLU A 237 2.07 -11.15 3.00
C GLU A 237 1.03 -11.59 4.06
N MET A 238 1.47 -12.29 5.14
CA MET A 238 0.62 -12.61 6.29
C MET A 238 0.07 -11.38 7.03
N HIS A 239 0.78 -10.26 7.00
CA HIS A 239 0.31 -9.00 7.56
C HIS A 239 -0.99 -8.55 6.88
N TYR A 240 -1.04 -8.55 5.53
CA TYR A 240 -2.24 -8.20 4.77
C TYR A 240 -3.38 -9.20 4.96
N ASP A 241 -3.07 -10.48 5.10
CA ASP A 241 -4.07 -11.52 5.34
C ASP A 241 -4.71 -11.39 6.72
N ILE A 242 -3.91 -11.13 7.76
CA ILE A 242 -4.40 -10.93 9.13
C ILE A 242 -5.27 -9.67 9.21
N ILE A 243 -4.83 -8.57 8.59
CA ILE A 243 -5.62 -7.33 8.50
C ILE A 243 -6.94 -7.58 7.77
N SER A 244 -6.88 -8.28 6.65
CA SER A 244 -8.07 -8.63 5.86
C SER A 244 -9.03 -9.48 6.66
N ALA A 245 -8.53 -10.45 7.42
CA ALA A 245 -9.32 -11.29 8.32
C ALA A 245 -9.95 -10.46 9.45
N PHE A 246 -9.18 -9.55 10.06
CA PHE A 246 -9.67 -8.62 11.08
C PHE A 246 -10.85 -7.78 10.59
N ILE A 247 -10.68 -7.09 9.45
CA ILE A 247 -11.72 -6.25 8.85
C ILE A 247 -12.95 -7.09 8.49
N LYS A 248 -12.76 -8.27 7.87
CA LYS A 248 -13.84 -9.17 7.49
C LYS A 248 -14.59 -9.72 8.70
N SER A 249 -13.92 -9.95 9.83
CA SER A 249 -14.57 -10.38 11.08
C SER A 249 -15.47 -9.29 11.65
N ILE A 250 -15.03 -8.03 11.65
CA ILE A 250 -15.85 -6.88 12.04
C ILE A 250 -17.06 -6.76 11.11
N ARG A 251 -16.84 -6.81 9.80
CA ARG A 251 -17.88 -6.75 8.78
C ARG A 251 -18.87 -7.89 8.90
N GLY A 252 -18.39 -9.10 9.19
CA GLY A 252 -19.17 -10.31 9.41
C GLY A 252 -19.84 -10.41 10.77
N SER A 253 -19.66 -9.40 11.66
CA SER A 253 -20.24 -9.37 13.01
C SER A 253 -19.78 -10.50 13.93
N ASP A 254 -18.48 -10.87 13.82
CA ASP A 254 -17.83 -11.83 14.71
C ASP A 254 -16.83 -11.10 15.62
N PRO A 255 -17.23 -10.74 16.87
CA PRO A 255 -16.34 -10.02 17.79
C PRO A 255 -15.19 -10.90 18.30
N ASP A 256 -15.37 -12.21 18.43
CA ASP A 256 -14.33 -13.13 18.92
C ASP A 256 -13.22 -13.27 17.88
N ALA A 257 -13.58 -13.48 16.61
CA ALA A 257 -12.63 -13.50 15.53
C ALA A 257 -11.92 -12.15 15.36
N ALA A 258 -12.63 -11.02 15.48
CA ALA A 258 -12.03 -9.69 15.44
C ALA A 258 -10.98 -9.51 16.54
N LEU A 259 -11.27 -9.88 17.78
CA LEU A 259 -10.31 -9.84 18.89
C LEU A 259 -9.12 -10.77 18.66
N TYR A 260 -9.35 -11.97 18.13
CA TYR A 260 -8.28 -12.93 17.84
C TYR A 260 -7.29 -12.37 16.79
N TRP A 261 -7.81 -11.87 15.66
CA TRP A 261 -6.96 -11.32 14.61
C TRP A 261 -6.25 -10.04 15.04
N MET A 262 -6.91 -9.20 15.86
CA MET A 262 -6.27 -8.03 16.46
C MET A 262 -5.14 -8.44 17.41
N ALA A 263 -5.33 -9.43 18.28
CA ALA A 263 -4.30 -9.96 19.17
C ALA A 263 -3.10 -10.48 18.36
N ARG A 264 -3.33 -11.17 17.25
CA ARG A 264 -2.25 -11.61 16.35
C ARG A 264 -1.46 -10.45 15.74
N MET A 265 -2.11 -9.32 15.40
CA MET A 265 -1.42 -8.11 14.95
C MET A 265 -0.56 -7.51 16.08
N ILE A 266 -1.08 -7.46 17.30
CA ILE A 266 -0.37 -6.93 18.48
C ILE A 266 0.87 -7.76 18.80
N GLU A 267 0.73 -9.09 18.87
CA GLU A 267 1.85 -10.02 19.11
C GLU A 267 2.87 -10.00 17.97
N GLY A 268 2.43 -9.73 16.73
CA GLY A 268 3.30 -9.50 15.57
C GLY A 268 4.01 -8.13 15.59
N GLY A 269 3.78 -7.29 16.60
CA GLY A 269 4.44 -5.98 16.75
C GLY A 269 3.88 -4.91 15.83
N GLU A 270 2.61 -5.02 15.42
CA GLU A 270 1.94 -4.04 14.58
C GLU A 270 1.87 -2.65 15.24
N ASP A 271 1.96 -1.62 14.43
CA ASP A 271 1.75 -0.24 14.87
C ASP A 271 0.31 -0.05 15.38
N PRO A 272 0.14 0.37 16.66
CA PRO A 272 -1.18 0.61 17.23
C PRO A 272 -2.01 1.61 16.43
N GLN A 273 -1.37 2.61 15.83
CA GLN A 273 -2.03 3.59 14.97
C GLN A 273 -2.56 2.96 13.69
N PHE A 274 -1.85 1.96 13.16
CA PHE A 274 -2.31 1.24 11.99
C PHE A 274 -3.61 0.49 12.28
N ILE A 275 -3.68 -0.26 13.39
CA ILE A 275 -4.91 -0.95 13.82
C ILE A 275 -6.05 0.06 14.03
N ALA A 276 -5.78 1.17 14.71
CA ALA A 276 -6.76 2.22 14.94
C ALA A 276 -7.29 2.85 13.64
N ARG A 277 -6.42 3.10 12.64
CA ARG A 277 -6.85 3.57 11.31
C ARG A 277 -7.82 2.60 10.63
N ARG A 278 -7.58 1.30 10.75
CA ARG A 278 -8.49 0.29 10.17
C ARG A 278 -9.85 0.28 10.84
N LEU A 279 -9.90 0.48 12.16
CA LEU A 279 -11.17 0.62 12.88
C LEU A 279 -11.94 1.88 12.43
N VAL A 280 -11.29 3.02 12.24
CA VAL A 280 -11.92 4.24 11.72
C VAL A 280 -12.52 4.02 10.32
N ILE A 281 -11.78 3.33 9.44
CA ILE A 281 -12.28 3.00 8.10
C ILE A 281 -13.49 2.07 8.18
N SER A 282 -13.41 0.96 8.94
CA SER A 282 -14.52 0.02 9.11
C SER A 282 -15.74 0.68 9.74
N ALA A 283 -15.56 1.61 10.69
CA ALA A 283 -16.65 2.36 11.28
C ALA A 283 -17.43 3.20 10.25
N ALA A 284 -16.72 3.80 9.28
CA ALA A 284 -17.33 4.61 8.23
C ALA A 284 -17.88 3.77 7.06
N GLU A 285 -17.15 2.70 6.67
CA GLU A 285 -17.46 1.86 5.51
C GLU A 285 -18.54 0.83 5.80
N ASP A 286 -18.40 0.09 6.92
CA ASP A 286 -19.24 -1.09 7.21
C ASP A 286 -20.41 -0.79 8.15
N ILE A 287 -20.22 0.12 9.12
CA ILE A 287 -21.28 0.51 10.07
C ILE A 287 -22.02 1.75 9.55
N GLY A 288 -21.31 2.79 9.16
CA GLY A 288 -21.85 3.99 8.51
C GLY A 288 -23.07 4.57 9.21
N LEU A 289 -24.13 4.81 8.44
CA LEU A 289 -25.35 5.43 8.93
C LEU A 289 -26.24 4.51 9.79
N ALA A 290 -25.95 3.21 9.84
CA ALA A 290 -26.68 2.31 10.73
C ALA A 290 -26.43 2.64 12.21
N ASN A 291 -25.21 3.09 12.54
CA ASN A 291 -24.85 3.58 13.87
C ASN A 291 -23.78 4.69 13.78
N PRO A 292 -24.16 5.96 13.66
CA PRO A 292 -23.24 7.10 13.54
C PRO A 292 -22.23 7.24 14.69
N ASN A 293 -22.53 6.69 15.88
CA ASN A 293 -21.62 6.70 17.02
C ASN A 293 -20.37 5.84 16.78
N ALA A 294 -20.42 4.90 15.85
CA ALA A 294 -19.30 4.02 15.52
C ALA A 294 -18.05 4.82 15.11
N LEU A 295 -18.21 5.81 14.23
CA LEU A 295 -17.11 6.66 13.79
C LEU A 295 -16.57 7.56 14.93
N LEU A 296 -17.44 8.03 15.81
CA LEU A 296 -17.04 8.81 16.99
C LEU A 296 -16.20 7.97 17.96
N LEU A 297 -16.63 6.75 18.24
CA LEU A 297 -15.90 5.84 19.11
C LEU A 297 -14.56 5.43 18.50
N ALA A 298 -14.53 5.15 17.20
CA ALA A 298 -13.29 4.78 16.50
C ALA A 298 -12.26 5.92 16.52
N ASN A 299 -12.68 7.17 16.34
CA ASN A 299 -11.81 8.32 16.48
C ASN A 299 -11.34 8.52 17.93
N ALA A 300 -12.22 8.34 18.92
CA ALA A 300 -11.84 8.40 20.32
C ALA A 300 -10.82 7.32 20.70
N ALA A 301 -10.99 6.10 20.18
CA ALA A 301 -10.02 5.02 20.37
C ALA A 301 -8.67 5.34 19.71
N PHE A 302 -8.68 5.91 18.50
CA PHE A 302 -7.47 6.38 17.82
C PHE A 302 -6.72 7.42 18.67
N ASP A 303 -7.41 8.44 19.15
CA ASP A 303 -6.83 9.49 19.99
C ASP A 303 -6.31 8.95 21.33
N ALA A 304 -7.01 8.00 21.94
CA ALA A 304 -6.57 7.33 23.15
C ALA A 304 -5.24 6.60 22.92
N VAL A 305 -5.17 5.80 21.86
CA VAL A 305 -3.97 5.04 21.49
C VAL A 305 -2.77 5.95 21.23
N MET A 306 -2.99 7.10 20.59
CA MET A 306 -1.93 8.10 20.36
C MET A 306 -1.35 8.68 21.66
N LYS A 307 -2.15 8.73 22.72
CA LYS A 307 -1.76 9.28 24.02
C LYS A 307 -1.11 8.27 24.93
N ILE A 308 -1.58 7.02 24.89
CA ILE A 308 -1.17 5.98 25.87
C ILE A 308 -0.19 4.95 25.28
N GLY A 309 -0.25 4.65 23.98
CA GLY A 309 0.63 3.67 23.35
C GLY A 309 0.43 2.24 23.84
N TRP A 310 1.42 1.36 23.57
CA TRP A 310 1.47 0.01 24.11
C TRP A 310 2.05 0.00 25.56
N PRO A 311 1.66 -0.94 26.44
CA PRO A 311 0.72 -2.06 26.18
C PRO A 311 -0.77 -1.73 26.38
N GLU A 312 -1.13 -0.60 27.01
CA GLU A 312 -2.50 -0.27 27.41
C GLU A 312 -3.39 0.09 26.22
N GLY A 313 -2.83 0.53 25.10
CA GLY A 313 -3.55 0.86 23.87
C GLY A 313 -4.40 -0.28 23.33
N ARG A 314 -4.09 -1.54 23.69
CA ARG A 314 -4.92 -2.70 23.32
C ARG A 314 -6.35 -2.64 23.87
N ILE A 315 -6.55 -1.96 25.01
CA ILE A 315 -7.84 -1.91 25.69
C ILE A 315 -8.87 -1.08 24.89
N PRO A 316 -8.63 0.20 24.57
CA PRO A 316 -9.56 0.99 23.75
C PRO A 316 -9.71 0.44 22.33
N LEU A 317 -8.68 -0.21 21.76
CA LEU A 317 -8.79 -0.88 20.47
C LEU A 317 -9.74 -2.08 20.53
N ALA A 318 -9.65 -2.90 21.59
CA ALA A 318 -10.53 -4.05 21.79
C ALA A 318 -11.99 -3.61 22.00
N GLU A 319 -12.23 -2.60 22.85
CA GLU A 319 -13.54 -2.01 23.05
C GLU A 319 -14.16 -1.56 21.73
N CYS A 320 -13.38 -0.82 20.93
CA CYS A 320 -13.81 -0.35 19.61
C CYS A 320 -14.10 -1.52 18.67
N ALA A 321 -13.21 -2.52 18.56
CA ALA A 321 -13.40 -3.67 17.68
C ALA A 321 -14.68 -4.44 18.00
N VAL A 322 -14.96 -4.72 19.30
CA VAL A 322 -16.19 -5.37 19.76
C VAL A 322 -17.41 -4.53 19.43
N TYR A 323 -17.36 -3.22 19.71
CA TYR A 323 -18.47 -2.31 19.41
C TYR A 323 -18.80 -2.29 17.91
N LEU A 324 -17.80 -2.22 17.05
CA LEU A 324 -17.99 -2.24 15.60
C LEU A 324 -18.53 -3.59 15.12
N ALA A 325 -17.98 -4.70 15.64
CA ALA A 325 -18.44 -6.03 15.27
C ALA A 325 -19.90 -6.28 15.66
N THR A 326 -20.33 -5.78 16.81
CA THR A 326 -21.70 -5.94 17.31
C THR A 326 -22.70 -4.89 16.82
N SER A 327 -22.23 -3.81 16.17
CA SER A 327 -23.10 -2.77 15.61
C SER A 327 -23.86 -3.26 14.37
N PRO A 328 -25.07 -2.76 14.09
CA PRO A 328 -25.73 -2.96 12.80
C PRO A 328 -24.85 -2.40 11.66
N LYS A 329 -24.98 -2.98 10.47
CA LYS A 329 -24.14 -2.67 9.33
C LYS A 329 -24.90 -1.88 8.28
N SER A 330 -24.23 -0.88 7.69
CA SER A 330 -24.67 -0.22 6.45
C SER A 330 -23.47 0.38 5.73
N ASN A 331 -23.39 0.10 4.45
CA ASN A 331 -22.43 0.72 3.55
C ASN A 331 -23.08 1.69 2.56
N SER A 332 -24.31 2.17 2.86
CA SER A 332 -25.09 3.02 1.94
C SER A 332 -24.35 4.29 1.53
N ALA A 333 -23.67 4.96 2.46
CA ALA A 333 -22.87 6.15 2.17
C ALA A 333 -21.63 5.84 1.32
N TYR A 334 -20.94 4.71 1.60
CA TYR A 334 -19.80 4.23 0.81
C TYR A 334 -20.21 3.90 -0.63
N MET A 335 -21.32 3.20 -0.81
CA MET A 335 -21.86 2.90 -2.15
C MET A 335 -22.28 4.18 -2.88
N GLY A 336 -22.92 5.11 -2.17
CA GLY A 336 -23.35 6.40 -2.72
C GLY A 336 -22.19 7.23 -3.27
N ILE A 337 -21.10 7.38 -2.52
CA ILE A 337 -19.94 8.14 -3.00
C ILE A 337 -19.23 7.43 -4.17
N ASN A 338 -19.16 6.10 -4.17
CA ASN A 338 -18.57 5.36 -5.29
C ASN A 338 -19.39 5.51 -6.57
N GLN A 339 -20.72 5.44 -6.49
CA GLN A 339 -21.62 5.71 -7.60
C GLN A 339 -21.47 7.14 -8.12
N ALA A 340 -21.36 8.12 -7.21
CA ALA A 340 -21.14 9.52 -7.58
C ALA A 340 -19.83 9.72 -8.32
N LEU A 341 -18.74 9.10 -7.86
CA LEU A 341 -17.43 9.15 -8.52
C LEU A 341 -17.46 8.51 -9.91
N GLU A 342 -18.16 7.39 -10.05
CA GLU A 342 -18.34 6.73 -11.34
C GLU A 342 -19.16 7.60 -12.31
N LEU A 343 -20.26 8.17 -11.83
CA LEU A 343 -21.09 9.08 -12.61
C LEU A 343 -20.30 10.29 -13.11
N VAL A 344 -19.53 10.95 -12.24
CA VAL A 344 -18.66 12.07 -12.62
C VAL A 344 -17.63 11.67 -13.66
N ARG A 345 -16.99 10.50 -13.54
CA ARG A 345 -16.05 9.98 -14.54
C ARG A 345 -16.71 9.74 -15.91
N LYS A 346 -17.97 9.28 -15.90
CA LYS A 346 -18.74 8.96 -17.11
C LYS A 346 -19.28 10.21 -17.80
N THR A 347 -19.73 11.21 -17.03
CA THR A 347 -20.42 12.39 -17.57
C THR A 347 -19.51 13.63 -17.72
N GLY A 348 -18.31 13.62 -17.14
CA GLY A 348 -17.39 14.74 -17.17
C GLY A 348 -17.85 15.95 -16.35
N ASN A 349 -17.38 17.13 -16.72
CA ASN A 349 -17.67 18.39 -16.02
C ASN A 349 -19.04 18.94 -16.43
N GLN A 350 -20.09 18.51 -15.76
CA GLN A 350 -21.43 19.08 -15.94
C GLN A 350 -21.53 20.47 -15.32
N PRO A 351 -22.23 21.43 -15.96
CA PRO A 351 -22.35 22.79 -15.45
C PRO A 351 -23.18 22.81 -14.15
N VAL A 352 -22.76 23.66 -13.21
CA VAL A 352 -23.55 23.92 -12.01
C VAL A 352 -24.81 24.75 -12.41
N PRO A 353 -26.02 24.41 -11.97
CA PRO A 353 -27.23 25.19 -12.26
C PRO A 353 -27.06 26.65 -11.84
N LEU A 354 -27.57 27.59 -12.65
CA LEU A 354 -27.33 29.04 -12.45
C LEU A 354 -27.81 29.54 -11.10
N HIS A 355 -28.97 29.09 -10.63
CA HIS A 355 -29.52 29.47 -9.34
C HIS A 355 -28.66 29.02 -8.14
N LEU A 356 -27.81 28.03 -8.27
CA LEU A 356 -26.89 27.56 -7.22
C LEU A 356 -25.55 28.31 -7.21
N ARG A 357 -25.28 29.13 -8.25
CA ARG A 357 -24.02 29.88 -8.34
C ARG A 357 -24.14 31.18 -7.57
N ASN A 358 -23.10 31.54 -6.82
CA ASN A 358 -23.05 32.84 -6.16
C ASN A 358 -22.84 33.97 -7.17
N ALA A 359 -23.49 35.12 -6.96
CA ALA A 359 -23.38 36.32 -7.79
C ALA A 359 -22.73 37.51 -7.03
N PRO A 360 -21.42 37.46 -6.71
CA PRO A 360 -20.73 38.48 -5.95
C PRO A 360 -20.52 39.80 -6.74
N THR A 361 -20.75 39.79 -8.06
CA THR A 361 -20.59 40.97 -8.92
C THR A 361 -21.84 41.19 -9.75
N LYS A 362 -22.09 42.47 -10.11
CA LYS A 362 -23.21 42.86 -10.95
C LYS A 362 -23.24 42.11 -12.30
N LEU A 363 -22.09 41.88 -12.89
CA LEU A 363 -21.99 41.10 -14.13
C LEU A 363 -22.50 39.66 -13.95
N MET A 364 -22.27 39.05 -12.79
CA MET A 364 -22.75 37.69 -12.50
C MET A 364 -24.25 37.68 -12.29
N GLU A 365 -24.82 38.73 -11.63
CA GLU A 365 -26.27 38.93 -11.52
C GLU A 365 -26.91 39.10 -12.90
N ASP A 366 -26.31 39.93 -13.78
CA ASP A 366 -26.78 40.15 -15.15
C ASP A 366 -26.73 38.86 -16.00
N LEU A 367 -25.84 37.93 -15.66
CA LEU A 367 -25.72 36.57 -16.26
C LEU A 367 -26.70 35.55 -15.65
N GLY A 368 -27.57 35.96 -14.74
CA GLY A 368 -28.59 35.11 -14.13
C GLY A 368 -28.06 34.18 -13.01
N TYR A 369 -26.89 34.48 -12.44
CA TYR A 369 -26.38 33.73 -11.28
C TYR A 369 -27.24 34.03 -10.06
N HIS A 370 -27.55 33.01 -9.25
CA HIS A 370 -28.39 33.08 -8.06
C HIS A 370 -29.88 33.37 -8.33
N ASP A 371 -30.25 33.57 -9.60
CA ASP A 371 -31.66 33.88 -9.95
C ASP A 371 -32.56 32.67 -9.68
N GLY A 372 -33.64 32.91 -8.91
CA GLY A 372 -34.61 31.90 -8.53
C GLY A 372 -34.16 30.95 -7.41
N TYR A 373 -33.00 31.19 -6.77
CA TYR A 373 -32.60 30.36 -5.62
C TYR A 373 -33.57 30.58 -4.44
N LYS A 374 -34.07 29.46 -3.91
CA LYS A 374 -34.94 29.43 -2.73
C LYS A 374 -34.14 29.07 -1.50
N TYR A 375 -34.01 29.99 -0.55
CA TYR A 375 -33.29 29.72 0.70
C TYR A 375 -34.14 28.83 1.63
N PRO A 376 -33.73 27.57 1.91
CA PRO A 376 -34.61 26.63 2.64
C PRO A 376 -35.06 27.10 4.03
N HIS A 377 -34.24 27.91 4.72
CA HIS A 377 -34.61 28.41 6.05
C HIS A 377 -35.77 29.39 6.07
N ASP A 378 -36.15 29.96 4.92
CA ASP A 378 -37.33 30.84 4.80
C ASP A 378 -38.65 30.05 4.68
N PHE A 379 -38.56 28.72 4.59
CA PHE A 379 -39.73 27.86 4.42
C PHE A 379 -39.98 26.97 5.63
N ALA A 380 -41.24 26.56 5.81
CA ALA A 380 -41.67 25.69 6.89
C ALA A 380 -40.90 24.35 6.86
N GLY A 381 -40.39 23.92 8.01
CA GLY A 381 -39.57 22.72 8.13
C GLY A 381 -38.19 22.84 7.51
N HIS A 382 -37.75 24.07 7.16
CA HIS A 382 -36.46 24.34 6.52
C HIS A 382 -36.24 23.54 5.23
N PHE A 383 -37.30 23.32 4.47
CA PHE A 383 -37.29 22.59 3.22
C PHE A 383 -38.17 23.26 2.16
N THR A 384 -37.66 23.30 0.93
CA THR A 384 -38.40 23.62 -0.27
C THR A 384 -37.85 22.85 -1.44
N PRO A 385 -38.71 22.26 -2.30
CA PRO A 385 -38.21 21.53 -3.45
C PRO A 385 -37.58 22.47 -4.48
N GLN A 386 -36.33 22.21 -4.79
CA GLN A 386 -35.61 22.83 -5.92
C GLN A 386 -34.56 21.85 -6.46
N GLN A 387 -34.09 22.06 -7.67
CA GLN A 387 -33.10 21.21 -8.30
C GLN A 387 -31.70 21.55 -7.78
N TYR A 388 -30.94 20.55 -7.35
CA TYR A 388 -29.55 20.67 -6.92
C TYR A 388 -28.56 19.95 -7.82
N MET A 389 -29.03 19.00 -8.63
CA MET A 389 -28.21 18.29 -9.60
C MET A 389 -28.13 19.08 -10.92
N PRO A 390 -27.08 18.90 -11.73
CA PRO A 390 -27.05 19.40 -13.11
C PRO A 390 -28.29 18.94 -13.92
N ASP A 391 -28.68 19.72 -14.92
CA ASP A 391 -29.92 19.47 -15.68
C ASP A 391 -29.98 18.08 -16.29
N GLU A 392 -28.85 17.59 -16.82
CA GLU A 392 -28.76 16.26 -17.44
C GLU A 392 -28.79 15.13 -16.40
N LEU A 393 -28.55 15.41 -15.15
CA LEU A 393 -28.43 14.45 -14.04
C LEU A 393 -29.52 14.64 -12.98
N LYS A 394 -30.56 15.44 -13.27
CA LYS A 394 -31.59 15.81 -12.27
C LYS A 394 -32.33 14.61 -11.67
N ASP A 395 -32.46 13.54 -12.43
CA ASP A 395 -33.21 12.33 -12.06
C ASP A 395 -32.30 11.26 -11.42
N GLU A 396 -30.98 11.48 -11.39
CA GLU A 396 -30.03 10.53 -10.82
C GLU A 396 -30.17 10.46 -9.30
N ARG A 397 -30.14 9.23 -8.79
CA ARG A 397 -30.20 8.91 -7.37
C ARG A 397 -28.97 8.12 -6.97
N LEU A 398 -28.20 8.65 -6.02
CA LEU A 398 -26.89 8.10 -5.63
C LEU A 398 -26.92 7.44 -4.25
N TRP A 399 -27.74 7.97 -3.33
CA TRP A 399 -27.87 7.38 -2.01
C TRP A 399 -29.11 6.50 -1.92
N HIS A 400 -28.90 5.25 -1.54
CA HIS A 400 -29.94 4.25 -1.32
C HIS A 400 -29.82 3.77 0.12
N GLY A 401 -30.76 4.19 0.98
CA GLY A 401 -30.80 3.75 2.38
C GLY A 401 -30.94 2.23 2.49
N GLN A 402 -30.31 1.64 3.50
CA GLN A 402 -30.39 0.23 3.79
C GLN A 402 -31.34 -0.04 4.97
N HIS A 403 -31.70 -1.33 5.15
CA HIS A 403 -32.64 -1.73 6.21
C HIS A 403 -31.95 -1.72 7.59
N SER A 404 -31.86 -0.53 8.18
CA SER A 404 -31.50 -0.35 9.57
C SER A 404 -32.46 0.66 10.21
N PRO A 405 -32.79 0.54 11.53
CA PRO A 405 -33.76 1.44 12.19
C PRO A 405 -33.39 2.93 12.10
N THR A 406 -32.10 3.22 12.00
CA THR A 406 -31.58 4.60 11.86
C THR A 406 -31.79 5.10 10.44
N GLU A 407 -31.43 4.31 9.43
CA GLU A 407 -31.54 4.72 8.02
C GLU A 407 -32.99 4.74 7.54
N GLU A 408 -33.84 3.85 8.03
CA GLU A 408 -35.29 3.89 7.74
C GLU A 408 -35.89 5.24 8.10
N LYS A 409 -35.54 5.80 9.26
CA LYS A 409 -36.01 7.14 9.68
C LYS A 409 -35.45 8.26 8.75
N LEU A 410 -34.21 8.13 8.32
CA LEU A 410 -33.62 9.09 7.36
C LEU A 410 -34.31 8.97 6.00
N TYR A 411 -34.58 7.76 5.56
CA TYR A 411 -35.24 7.47 4.31
C TYR A 411 -36.68 7.98 4.29
N GLU A 412 -37.46 7.70 5.33
CA GLU A 412 -38.81 8.24 5.52
C GLU A 412 -38.85 9.77 5.43
N ARG A 413 -37.86 10.44 6.05
CA ARG A 413 -37.72 11.89 5.95
C ARG A 413 -37.49 12.34 4.51
N MET A 414 -36.64 11.62 3.75
CA MET A 414 -36.37 11.95 2.35
C MET A 414 -37.60 11.70 1.47
N VAL A 415 -38.36 10.64 1.71
CA VAL A 415 -39.65 10.39 1.03
C VAL A 415 -40.64 11.52 1.32
N ASN A 416 -40.73 11.98 2.57
CA ASN A 416 -41.58 13.09 2.94
C ASN A 416 -41.20 14.43 2.28
N TYR A 417 -39.90 14.67 2.05
CA TYR A 417 -39.39 15.87 1.40
C TYR A 417 -39.49 15.82 -0.11
N TRP A 418 -39.06 14.71 -0.71
CA TRP A 418 -38.82 14.59 -2.15
C TRP A 418 -39.85 13.73 -2.89
N GLY A 419 -40.80 13.10 -2.15
CA GLY A 419 -41.86 12.28 -2.74
C GLY A 419 -41.35 11.17 -3.66
N GLU A 420 -41.81 11.20 -4.90
CA GLU A 420 -41.53 10.16 -5.90
C GLU A 420 -40.01 9.93 -6.17
N ARG A 421 -39.17 10.94 -5.94
CA ARG A 421 -37.72 10.79 -6.14
C ARG A 421 -37.09 9.75 -5.21
N TYR A 422 -37.70 9.50 -4.04
CA TYR A 422 -37.19 8.55 -3.05
C TYR A 422 -38.13 7.35 -2.85
N LYS A 423 -39.25 7.28 -3.55
CA LYS A 423 -40.07 6.09 -3.62
C LYS A 423 -39.49 5.12 -4.67
#